data_84b2c5646c0c010d0f39e74276e3abbf
#
_entry.id   84b2c5646c0c010d0f39e74276e3abbf
#
_cell.length_a   1.000
_cell.length_b   1.000
_cell.length_c   1.000
_cell.angle_alpha   90.00
_cell.angle_beta   90.00
_cell.angle_gamma   90.00
#
_symmetry.space_group_name_H-M   'P 1'
#
loop_
_entity.id
_entity.type
_entity.pdbx_description
1 polymer ?
#
loop_
_entity_poly.entity_id
_entity_poly.type
_entity_poly.pdbx_seq_one_letter_code
_entity_poly.pdbx_strand_id
1 'polypeptide(L)'
;MLLLMATTTTSPISFAEVMAALADPVRLQIVRTLAAEDEGRACGTFGLPVTKSTASHHFKVLREAGLIEQEMRGRTRHTTLRREHIEREYPGLLDLVLRAD
;
A
#
# COMPACT_ATOMS: atom_id res chain seq x y z
N MET A 1 -12.99 -14.98 -24.75
CA MET A 1 -13.25 -13.56 -24.65
C MET A 1 -14.02 -13.19 -23.40
N LEU A 2 -15.20 -13.70 -23.28
CA LEU A 2 -16.03 -13.42 -22.12
C LEU A 2 -15.42 -13.93 -20.82
N LEU A 3 -14.70 -15.02 -20.91
CA LEU A 3 -14.05 -15.58 -19.75
C LEU A 3 -13.01 -14.64 -19.17
N LEU A 4 -12.35 -13.89 -20.03
CA LEU A 4 -11.36 -12.92 -19.57
C LEU A 4 -12.02 -11.84 -18.75
N MET A 5 -13.21 -11.45 -19.13
CA MET A 5 -13.91 -10.44 -18.40
C MET A 5 -14.28 -10.92 -17.02
N ALA A 6 -14.73 -12.15 -16.92
CA ALA A 6 -15.04 -12.72 -15.62
C ALA A 6 -13.81 -12.78 -14.74
N THR A 7 -12.69 -13.16 -15.34
CA THR A 7 -11.43 -13.20 -14.60
C THR A 7 -11.04 -11.82 -14.12
N THR A 8 -11.23 -10.83 -14.97
CA THR A 8 -10.90 -9.46 -14.61
C THR A 8 -11.71 -9.00 -13.42
N THR A 9 -12.98 -9.34 -13.38
CA THR A 9 -13.82 -8.90 -12.28
C THR A 9 -13.47 -9.54 -10.96
N THR A 10 -12.83 -10.70 -10.99
CA THR A 10 -12.43 -11.36 -9.75
C THR A 10 -11.12 -10.84 -9.21
N SER A 11 -10.38 -10.09 -10.00
CA SER A 11 -9.14 -9.50 -9.57
C SER A 11 -9.44 -8.12 -9.01
N PRO A 12 -9.38 -7.93 -7.69
CA PRO A 12 -9.81 -6.66 -7.09
C PRO A 12 -8.85 -5.50 -7.35
N ILE A 13 -7.63 -5.79 -7.75
CA ILE A 13 -6.63 -4.74 -7.85
C ILE A 13 -6.04 -4.70 -9.23
N SER A 14 -6.08 -3.52 -9.85
CA SER A 14 -5.47 -3.33 -11.14
C SER A 14 -4.12 -2.64 -10.97
N PHE A 15 -3.24 -2.86 -11.93
CA PHE A 15 -1.95 -2.18 -11.92
C PHE A 15 -2.12 -0.66 -11.95
N ALA A 16 -3.11 -0.19 -12.69
CA ALA A 16 -3.39 1.25 -12.77
C ALA A 16 -3.75 1.80 -11.39
N GLU A 17 -4.52 1.07 -10.62
CA GLU A 17 -4.87 1.51 -9.27
C GLU A 17 -3.65 1.55 -8.37
N VAL A 18 -2.76 0.58 -8.51
CA VAL A 18 -1.51 0.55 -7.76
C VAL A 18 -0.66 1.76 -8.12
N MET A 19 -0.54 2.04 -9.41
CA MET A 19 0.24 3.19 -9.86
C MET A 19 -0.34 4.50 -9.35
N ALA A 20 -1.66 4.63 -9.40
CA ALA A 20 -2.33 5.84 -8.90
C ALA A 20 -2.09 6.01 -7.40
N ALA A 21 -2.16 4.92 -6.65
CA ALA A 21 -1.92 4.99 -5.21
C ALA A 21 -0.50 5.42 -4.90
N LEU A 22 0.46 5.00 -5.68
CA LEU A 22 1.87 5.34 -5.47
C LEU A 22 2.27 6.70 -6.04
N ALA A 23 1.40 7.33 -6.81
CA ALA A 23 1.73 8.59 -7.46
C ALA A 23 1.74 9.79 -6.50
N ASP A 24 1.26 9.62 -5.29
CA ASP A 24 1.25 10.68 -4.29
C ASP A 24 2.49 10.58 -3.40
N PRO A 25 3.22 11.69 -3.16
CA PRO A 25 4.46 11.63 -2.38
C PRO A 25 4.27 11.11 -0.96
N VAL A 26 3.16 11.42 -0.31
CA VAL A 26 2.92 10.95 1.05
C VAL A 26 2.69 9.45 1.05
N ARG A 27 1.90 8.95 0.10
CA ARG A 27 1.66 7.52 0.01
C ARG A 27 2.93 6.76 -0.37
N LEU A 28 3.74 7.35 -1.24
CA LEU A 28 5.02 6.75 -1.59
C LEU A 28 5.92 6.66 -0.37
N GLN A 29 5.92 7.69 0.46
CA GLN A 29 6.68 7.68 1.70
C GLN A 29 6.23 6.55 2.63
N ILE A 30 4.92 6.35 2.76
CA ILE A 30 4.39 5.27 3.60
C ILE A 30 4.90 3.93 3.10
N VAL A 31 4.80 3.68 1.81
CA VAL A 31 5.21 2.39 1.25
C VAL A 31 6.72 2.20 1.38
N ARG A 32 7.51 3.24 1.15
CA ARG A 32 8.95 3.16 1.33
C ARG A 32 9.32 2.82 2.76
N THR A 33 8.66 3.46 3.72
CA THR A 33 8.92 3.18 5.13
C THR A 33 8.65 1.72 5.45
N LEU A 34 7.51 1.21 4.98
CA LEU A 34 7.14 -0.17 5.24
C LEU A 34 8.04 -1.15 4.49
N ALA A 35 8.44 -0.80 3.28
CA ALA A 35 9.29 -1.69 2.48
C ALA A 35 10.66 -1.86 3.09
N ALA A 36 11.13 -0.85 3.83
CA ALA A 36 12.43 -0.91 4.48
C ALA A 36 12.41 -1.65 5.81
N GLU A 37 11.22 -2.05 6.27
CA GLU A 37 11.05 -2.75 7.56
C GLU A 37 10.37 -4.08 7.33
N ASP A 38 10.48 -4.97 8.31
CA ASP A 38 9.84 -6.28 8.19
C ASP A 38 8.53 -6.40 8.95
N GLU A 39 8.34 -5.60 9.99
CA GLU A 39 7.25 -5.83 10.93
C GLU A 39 6.06 -4.88 10.83
N GLY A 40 6.16 -3.88 9.98
CA GLY A 40 5.11 -2.87 9.92
C GLY A 40 5.22 -1.91 11.09
N ARG A 41 4.25 -1.01 11.21
CA ARG A 41 4.27 -0.04 12.31
C ARG A 41 2.88 0.57 12.53
N ALA A 42 2.71 1.17 13.70
CA ALA A 42 1.47 1.87 14.03
C ALA A 42 1.28 3.09 13.14
N CYS A 43 0.05 3.39 12.80
CA CYS A 43 -0.27 4.50 11.89
C CYS A 43 0.33 5.83 12.33
N GLY A 44 0.36 6.12 13.60
CA GLY A 44 0.85 7.41 14.09
C GLY A 44 2.35 7.57 14.10
N THR A 45 3.10 6.57 13.67
CA THR A 45 4.56 6.59 13.79
C THR A 45 5.29 6.85 12.48
N PHE A 46 4.56 7.22 11.42
CA PHE A 46 5.19 7.42 10.10
C PHE A 46 5.81 8.80 9.92
N GLY A 47 5.49 9.76 10.78
CA GLY A 47 6.06 11.09 10.65
C GLY A 47 5.63 11.82 9.39
N LEU A 48 4.37 11.67 9.00
CA LEU A 48 3.88 12.25 7.76
C LEU A 48 3.64 13.74 7.89
N PRO A 49 3.94 14.53 6.85
CA PRO A 49 3.78 15.99 6.89
C PRO A 49 2.35 16.43 6.57
N VAL A 50 1.37 15.73 7.09
CA VAL A 50 -0.04 16.02 6.85
C VAL A 50 -0.84 15.82 8.13
N THR A 51 -2.07 16.33 8.13
CA THR A 51 -2.95 16.15 9.28
C THR A 51 -3.34 14.69 9.43
N LYS A 52 -3.83 14.38 10.63
CA LYS A 52 -4.26 13.02 10.93
C LYS A 52 -5.37 12.54 10.00
N SER A 53 -6.34 13.41 9.70
CA SER A 53 -7.43 13.01 8.84
C SER A 53 -6.96 12.82 7.39
N THR A 54 -6.03 13.65 6.93
CA THR A 54 -5.46 13.47 5.60
C THR A 54 -4.65 12.17 5.54
N ALA A 55 -3.87 11.90 6.59
CA ALA A 55 -3.12 10.65 6.67
C ALA A 55 -4.05 9.45 6.60
N SER A 56 -5.17 9.50 7.31
CA SER A 56 -6.15 8.41 7.28
C SER A 56 -6.65 8.15 5.87
N HIS A 57 -6.86 9.21 5.10
CA HIS A 57 -7.27 9.05 3.71
C HIS A 57 -6.20 8.33 2.89
N HIS A 58 -4.93 8.70 3.09
CA HIS A 58 -3.85 8.05 2.37
C HIS A 58 -3.73 6.57 2.71
N PHE A 59 -3.88 6.23 3.99
CA PHE A 59 -3.87 4.82 4.38
C PHE A 59 -5.05 4.07 3.74
N LYS A 60 -6.20 4.71 3.66
CA LYS A 60 -7.36 4.08 3.04
C LYS A 60 -7.10 3.79 1.56
N VAL A 61 -6.54 4.77 0.84
CA VAL A 61 -6.23 4.59 -0.58
C VAL A 61 -5.26 3.42 -0.78
N LEU A 62 -4.21 3.35 0.04
CA LEU A 62 -3.24 2.26 -0.06
C LEU A 62 -3.87 0.89 0.27
N ARG A 63 -4.73 0.86 1.27
CA ARG A 63 -5.41 -0.37 1.64
C ARG A 63 -6.33 -0.85 0.52
N GLU A 64 -7.09 0.06 -0.07
CA GLU A 64 -8.00 -0.29 -1.16
C GLU A 64 -7.26 -0.68 -2.43
N ALA A 65 -6.05 -0.19 -2.61
CA ALA A 65 -5.21 -0.61 -3.72
C ALA A 65 -4.52 -1.95 -3.46
N GLY A 66 -4.71 -2.52 -2.27
CA GLY A 66 -4.16 -3.83 -1.96
C GLY A 66 -2.69 -3.83 -1.59
N LEU A 67 -2.13 -2.67 -1.27
CA LEU A 67 -0.71 -2.56 -0.97
C LEU A 67 -0.40 -2.77 0.51
N ILE A 68 -1.34 -2.45 1.38
CA ILE A 68 -1.16 -2.58 2.82
C ILE A 68 -2.36 -3.25 3.45
N GLU A 69 -2.15 -3.75 4.66
CA GLU A 69 -3.20 -4.24 5.53
C GLU A 69 -3.11 -3.49 6.85
N GLN A 70 -4.25 -3.36 7.53
CA GLN A 70 -4.28 -2.72 8.82
C GLN A 70 -5.10 -3.56 9.78
N GLU A 71 -4.64 -3.64 11.03
CA GLU A 71 -5.39 -4.33 12.07
C GLU A 71 -5.25 -3.57 13.38
N MET A 72 -6.25 -3.71 14.22
CA MET A 72 -6.17 -3.11 15.55
C MET A 72 -5.37 -4.01 16.48
N ARG A 73 -4.43 -3.42 17.19
CA ARG A 73 -3.66 -4.07 18.24
C ARG A 73 -3.88 -3.26 19.50
N GLY A 74 -4.85 -3.68 20.30
CA GLY A 74 -5.28 -2.86 21.40
C GLY A 74 -5.96 -1.61 20.86
N ARG A 75 -5.44 -0.45 21.20
CA ARG A 75 -5.99 0.82 20.72
C ARG A 75 -5.25 1.37 19.50
N THR A 76 -4.25 0.63 19.04
CA THR A 76 -3.39 1.11 17.98
C THR A 76 -3.71 0.40 16.67
N ARG A 77 -3.83 1.17 15.60
CA ARG A 77 -3.98 0.60 14.27
C ARG A 77 -2.59 0.32 13.73
N HIS A 78 -2.32 -0.96 13.48
CA HIS A 78 -1.02 -1.41 12.99
C HIS A 78 -1.11 -1.64 11.49
N THR A 79 -0.14 -1.12 10.74
CA THR A 79 -0.11 -1.18 9.27
C THR A 79 1.05 -2.05 8.83
N THR A 80 0.77 -2.99 7.93
CA THR A 80 1.81 -3.84 7.35
C THR A 80 1.71 -3.81 5.83
N LEU A 81 2.86 -3.98 5.18
CA LEU A 81 2.93 -4.06 3.74
C LEU A 81 2.53 -5.47 3.31
N ARG A 82 1.73 -5.57 2.26
CA ARG A 82 1.38 -6.88 1.69
C ARG A 82 2.51 -7.34 0.78
N ARG A 83 3.65 -7.54 1.37
CA ARG A 83 4.91 -7.76 0.64
C ARG A 83 4.87 -8.95 -0.30
N GLU A 84 4.41 -10.09 0.20
CA GLU A 84 4.38 -11.29 -0.64
C GLU A 84 3.43 -11.15 -1.82
N HIS A 85 2.29 -10.52 -1.57
CA HIS A 85 1.32 -10.28 -2.63
C HIS A 85 1.92 -9.37 -3.71
N ILE A 86 2.57 -8.28 -3.28
CA ILE A 86 3.14 -7.31 -4.20
C ILE A 86 4.26 -7.96 -5.03
N GLU A 87 5.12 -8.73 -4.38
CA GLU A 87 6.22 -9.38 -5.09
C GLU A 87 5.72 -10.41 -6.09
N ARG A 88 4.63 -11.08 -5.75
CA ARG A 88 4.06 -12.08 -6.65
C ARG A 88 3.36 -11.44 -7.86
N GLU A 89 2.60 -10.37 -7.61
CA GLU A 89 1.81 -9.74 -8.66
C GLU A 89 2.61 -8.72 -9.47
N TYR A 90 3.55 -8.05 -8.83
CA TYR A 90 4.33 -6.99 -9.47
C TYR A 90 5.80 -7.14 -9.10
N PRO A 91 6.47 -8.19 -9.63
CA PRO A 91 7.87 -8.45 -9.27
C PRO A 91 8.75 -7.26 -9.57
N GLY A 92 9.56 -6.86 -8.60
CA GLY A 92 10.47 -5.76 -8.74
C GLY A 92 9.92 -4.41 -8.36
N LEU A 93 8.60 -4.32 -8.09
CA LEU A 93 7.99 -3.03 -7.77
C LEU A 93 8.55 -2.45 -6.47
N LEU A 94 8.65 -3.27 -5.42
CA LEU A 94 9.15 -2.78 -4.14
C LEU A 94 10.60 -2.35 -4.23
N ASP A 95 11.40 -3.09 -4.98
CA ASP A 95 12.79 -2.73 -5.17
C ASP A 95 12.88 -1.38 -5.87
N LEU A 96 12.05 -1.17 -6.87
CA LEU A 96 12.01 0.10 -7.58
C LEU A 96 11.58 1.23 -6.65
N VAL A 97 10.55 1.00 -5.83
CA VAL A 97 10.06 2.00 -4.89
C VAL A 97 11.15 2.42 -3.91
N LEU A 98 11.95 1.46 -3.46
CA LEU A 98 13.04 1.76 -2.53
C LEU A 98 14.18 2.52 -3.18
N ARG A 99 14.43 2.30 -4.46
CA ARG A 99 15.58 2.90 -5.13
C ARG A 99 15.27 4.17 -5.91
N ALA A 100 14.05 4.31 -6.37
CA ALA A 100 13.67 5.49 -7.15
C ALA A 100 13.46 6.69 -6.24
N ASP A 101 13.66 7.86 -6.76
CA ASP A 101 13.44 9.10 -6.01
C ASP A 101 11.98 9.28 -5.61
#